data_0abb583a351157a2c82af4aa19c8a2c1
#
_entry.id   0abb583a351157a2c82af4aa19c8a2c1
#
_cell.length_a   1.000
_cell.length_b   1.000
_cell.length_c   1.000
_cell.angle_alpha   90.00
_cell.angle_beta   90.00
_cell.angle_gamma   90.00
#
_symmetry.space_group_name_H-M   'P 1'
#
loop_
_entity.id
_entity.type
_entity.pdbx_description
1 polymer ?
#
loop_
_entity_poly.entity_id
_entity_poly.type
_entity_poly.pdbx_seq_one_letter_code
_entity_poly.pdbx_strand_id
1 'polypeptide(L)'
;MRTRSRKLLAGVIGLGLAIPGLAADWQALPDEAPAPADNPSSAAKIELGKTLYFDPRLSEHGTLSCNSCHNLMAAGDDNRPNSIGMHDARGGRSAPTVWNAAFYSVQFWDGRAATLEDQAKGPVVNPVEMGMGTLNVAIGRLEKIPGYQPMFSAAFPGEATPVSADNVAKAIAAFERTLITPDSPYDRYVKGDQAALTEQQVRGMDTFSSLGCTSCHSGANFSGPTLPVGTGFFMKFPTFPGSDYDSRYGLTQDEGRAAVTSQESDRHLFRVPTLRNIALTAPYFHTGSVPTLDLAVRVMAKTQLDKDLSDEQAADLVAFLNALSGKFPQMTLPRLPPTPNMSVIPPVDPHLKKPAQG
;
A
#
# COMPACT_ATOMS: atom_id res chain seq x y z
N MET A 1 -65.77 -52.99 -30.52
CA MET A 1 -64.38 -53.08 -30.22
C MET A 1 -63.87 -51.66 -29.89
N ARG A 2 -63.62 -51.37 -28.61
CA ARG A 2 -63.12 -50.03 -28.17
C ARG A 2 -61.65 -50.17 -27.79
N THR A 3 -60.78 -49.58 -28.57
CA THR A 3 -59.32 -49.49 -28.29
C THR A 3 -59.05 -48.38 -27.30
N ARG A 4 -58.46 -48.72 -26.14
CA ARG A 4 -57.97 -47.74 -25.10
C ARG A 4 -56.54 -47.35 -25.43
N SER A 5 -56.31 -46.06 -25.79
CA SER A 5 -54.99 -45.48 -25.87
C SER A 5 -54.45 -45.20 -24.49
N ARG A 6 -53.32 -45.80 -24.14
CA ARG A 6 -52.50 -45.42 -22.93
C ARG A 6 -51.60 -44.25 -23.30
N LYS A 7 -51.78 -43.10 -22.62
CA LYS A 7 -50.85 -41.98 -22.66
C LYS A 7 -49.67 -42.28 -21.70
N LEU A 8 -48.50 -42.43 -22.27
CA LEU A 8 -47.23 -42.38 -21.45
C LEU A 8 -46.93 -40.94 -21.06
N LEU A 9 -46.86 -40.66 -19.76
CA LEU A 9 -46.27 -39.43 -19.21
C LEU A 9 -44.76 -39.62 -19.20
N ALA A 10 -44.07 -38.89 -20.07
CA ALA A 10 -42.60 -38.76 -19.98
C ALA A 10 -42.26 -37.71 -18.92
N GLY A 11 -41.71 -38.16 -17.77
CA GLY A 11 -41.17 -37.28 -16.75
C GLY A 11 -39.84 -36.70 -17.24
N VAL A 12 -39.79 -35.38 -17.39
CA VAL A 12 -38.55 -34.65 -17.66
C VAL A 12 -37.82 -34.50 -16.32
N ILE A 13 -36.76 -35.28 -16.11
CA ILE A 13 -35.80 -35.08 -15.02
C ILE A 13 -34.92 -33.90 -15.43
N GLY A 14 -35.20 -32.75 -14.87
CA GLY A 14 -34.34 -31.58 -15.00
C GLY A 14 -33.03 -31.85 -14.25
N LEU A 15 -31.95 -32.20 -14.98
CA LEU A 15 -30.59 -32.11 -14.44
C LEU A 15 -30.26 -30.60 -14.22
N GLY A 16 -30.34 -30.15 -13.00
CA GLY A 16 -29.78 -28.87 -12.61
C GLY A 16 -28.26 -28.92 -12.78
N LEU A 17 -27.77 -28.33 -13.86
CA LEU A 17 -26.35 -28.01 -14.00
C LEU A 17 -26.00 -26.98 -12.91
N ALA A 18 -25.40 -27.43 -11.80
CA ALA A 18 -24.69 -26.58 -10.90
C ALA A 18 -23.55 -25.94 -11.71
N ILE A 19 -23.66 -24.64 -12.00
CA ILE A 19 -22.56 -23.86 -12.54
C ILE A 19 -21.50 -23.87 -11.42
N PRO A 20 -20.28 -24.42 -11.64
CA PRO A 20 -19.25 -24.30 -10.64
C PRO A 20 -19.01 -22.80 -10.47
N GLY A 21 -19.32 -22.25 -9.30
CA GLY A 21 -18.88 -20.93 -8.92
C GLY A 21 -17.37 -20.88 -9.16
N LEU A 22 -16.90 -19.85 -9.88
CA LEU A 22 -15.47 -19.62 -10.03
C LEU A 22 -14.89 -19.54 -8.61
N ALA A 23 -14.20 -20.60 -8.19
CA ALA A 23 -13.49 -20.61 -6.92
C ALA A 23 -12.55 -19.41 -6.95
N ALA A 24 -12.52 -18.60 -5.90
CA ALA A 24 -11.61 -17.51 -5.80
C ALA A 24 -10.18 -18.05 -5.97
N ASP A 25 -9.40 -17.42 -6.85
CA ASP A 25 -8.00 -17.80 -7.07
C ASP A 25 -7.17 -17.28 -5.89
N TRP A 26 -7.09 -18.09 -4.83
CA TRP A 26 -6.37 -17.80 -3.61
C TRP A 26 -4.87 -18.01 -3.80
N GLN A 27 -4.08 -16.95 -3.69
CA GLN A 27 -2.65 -16.95 -3.93
C GLN A 27 -1.86 -16.53 -2.69
N ALA A 28 -0.82 -17.29 -2.34
CA ALA A 28 0.15 -16.89 -1.32
C ALA A 28 1.02 -15.73 -1.84
N LEU A 29 1.49 -14.88 -0.91
CA LEU A 29 2.45 -13.85 -1.25
C LEU A 29 3.78 -14.50 -1.70
N PRO A 30 4.41 -14.04 -2.79
CA PRO A 30 5.74 -14.50 -3.18
C PRO A 30 6.79 -14.20 -2.10
N ASP A 31 7.82 -15.05 -2.03
CA ASP A 31 8.93 -14.88 -1.09
C ASP A 31 9.92 -13.78 -1.53
N GLU A 32 9.80 -13.28 -2.76
CA GLU A 32 10.59 -12.18 -3.33
C GLU A 32 9.70 -11.25 -4.15
N ALA A 33 9.96 -9.95 -4.05
CA ALA A 33 9.30 -8.96 -4.89
C ALA A 33 10.01 -8.82 -6.25
N PRO A 34 9.27 -8.58 -7.36
CA PRO A 34 9.88 -8.39 -8.67
C PRO A 34 10.74 -7.12 -8.71
N ALA A 35 11.92 -7.20 -9.33
CA ALA A 35 12.78 -6.06 -9.64
C ALA A 35 12.72 -5.77 -11.14
N PRO A 36 12.59 -4.50 -11.58
CA PRO A 36 12.59 -4.15 -12.99
C PRO A 36 14.00 -4.30 -13.59
N ALA A 37 14.07 -4.55 -14.90
CA ALA A 37 15.34 -4.80 -15.60
C ALA A 37 16.33 -3.62 -15.54
N ASP A 38 15.81 -2.38 -15.46
CA ASP A 38 16.60 -1.14 -15.36
C ASP A 38 17.00 -0.79 -13.92
N ASN A 39 16.52 -1.55 -12.93
CA ASN A 39 16.93 -1.44 -11.54
C ASN A 39 17.03 -2.83 -10.87
N PRO A 40 17.91 -3.72 -11.31
CA PRO A 40 18.12 -5.00 -10.65
C PRO A 40 18.63 -4.79 -9.22
N SER A 41 18.14 -5.61 -8.31
CA SER A 41 18.54 -5.55 -6.90
C SER A 41 19.99 -6.02 -6.72
N SER A 42 20.72 -5.36 -5.80
CA SER A 42 22.02 -5.82 -5.31
C SER A 42 22.14 -5.49 -3.82
N ALA A 43 22.97 -6.22 -3.10
CA ALA A 43 23.21 -5.98 -1.67
C ALA A 43 23.66 -4.54 -1.39
N ALA A 44 24.51 -3.98 -2.26
CA ALA A 44 24.99 -2.59 -2.13
C ALA A 44 23.87 -1.57 -2.33
N LYS A 45 22.97 -1.77 -3.32
CA LYS A 45 21.81 -0.89 -3.52
C LYS A 45 20.83 -0.98 -2.35
N ILE A 46 20.54 -2.18 -1.86
CA ILE A 46 19.63 -2.40 -0.72
C ILE A 46 20.17 -1.69 0.52
N GLU A 47 21.46 -1.82 0.83
CA GLU A 47 22.06 -1.17 2.00
C GLU A 47 22.10 0.36 1.86
N LEU A 48 22.43 0.86 0.66
CA LEU A 48 22.34 2.30 0.37
C LEU A 48 20.90 2.79 0.52
N GLY A 49 19.94 2.08 -0.08
CA GLY A 49 18.52 2.44 0.00
C GLY A 49 17.99 2.44 1.42
N LYS A 50 18.35 1.43 2.21
CA LYS A 50 18.04 1.39 3.64
C LYS A 50 18.62 2.61 4.38
N THR A 51 19.86 2.96 4.11
CA THR A 51 20.51 4.12 4.73
C THR A 51 19.78 5.41 4.37
N LEU A 52 19.42 5.60 3.09
CA LEU A 52 18.68 6.77 2.61
C LEU A 52 17.25 6.83 3.18
N TYR A 53 16.57 5.68 3.29
CA TYR A 53 15.20 5.60 3.84
C TYR A 53 15.11 6.11 5.29
N PHE A 54 16.16 5.89 6.09
CA PHE A 54 16.23 6.34 7.47
C PHE A 54 16.94 7.70 7.63
N ASP A 55 17.48 8.32 6.56
CA ASP A 55 18.25 9.54 6.69
C ASP A 55 17.36 10.79 6.72
N PRO A 56 17.23 11.47 7.87
CA PRO A 56 16.40 12.67 7.97
C PRO A 56 17.01 13.86 7.21
N ARG A 57 18.28 13.80 6.81
CA ARG A 57 18.94 14.86 6.03
C ARG A 57 18.38 14.99 4.62
N LEU A 58 17.49 14.08 4.20
CA LEU A 58 16.68 14.21 2.98
C LEU A 58 15.45 15.11 3.16
N SER A 59 15.23 15.71 4.33
CA SER A 59 14.19 16.72 4.56
C SER A 59 14.78 18.11 4.80
N GLU A 60 14.02 19.15 4.58
CA GLU A 60 14.43 20.56 4.64
C GLU A 60 15.24 20.87 5.92
N HIS A 61 14.68 20.55 7.08
CA HIS A 61 15.30 20.81 8.38
C HIS A 61 16.03 19.60 8.98
N GLY A 62 16.18 18.50 8.22
CA GLY A 62 16.88 17.30 8.71
C GLY A 62 16.13 16.57 9.83
N THR A 63 14.81 16.66 9.87
CA THR A 63 13.96 16.11 10.95
C THR A 63 13.07 14.95 10.52
N LEU A 64 12.81 14.79 9.23
CA LEU A 64 11.93 13.76 8.68
C LEU A 64 12.68 12.86 7.71
N SER A 65 12.40 11.58 7.78
CA SER A 65 12.85 10.55 6.83
C SER A 65 11.63 9.78 6.30
N CYS A 66 11.81 8.86 5.35
CA CYS A 66 10.73 7.99 4.89
C CYS A 66 10.10 7.23 6.07
N ASN A 67 10.94 6.78 7.01
CA ASN A 67 10.48 6.09 8.22
C ASN A 67 9.61 6.95 9.16
N SER A 68 9.59 8.26 8.99
CA SER A 68 8.76 9.15 9.84
C SER A 68 7.26 8.96 9.58
N CYS A 69 6.88 8.70 8.31
CA CYS A 69 5.50 8.45 7.89
C CYS A 69 5.24 6.97 7.56
N HIS A 70 6.30 6.22 7.22
CA HIS A 70 6.22 4.79 6.89
C HIS A 70 7.10 3.99 7.88
N ASN A 71 6.69 3.99 9.16
CA ASN A 71 7.47 3.44 10.26
C ASN A 71 7.56 1.91 10.20
N LEU A 72 8.75 1.38 9.88
CA LEU A 72 9.00 -0.06 9.78
C LEU A 72 8.92 -0.80 11.12
N MET A 73 9.03 -0.10 12.26
CA MET A 73 8.87 -0.66 13.60
C MET A 73 7.39 -0.76 14.04
N ALA A 74 6.49 -0.18 13.24
CA ALA A 74 5.05 -0.34 13.34
C ALA A 74 4.57 -1.16 12.13
N ALA A 75 3.48 -0.77 11.51
CA ALA A 75 2.93 -1.50 10.36
C ALA A 75 3.36 -0.91 9.00
N GLY A 76 4.42 -0.09 8.94
CA GLY A 76 4.90 0.57 7.73
C GLY A 76 4.08 1.81 7.36
N ASP A 77 3.30 2.31 8.27
CA ASP A 77 2.61 3.59 8.30
C ASP A 77 2.92 4.30 9.63
N ASP A 78 2.32 5.45 9.90
CA ASP A 78 2.50 6.19 11.17
C ASP A 78 1.31 6.06 12.13
N ASN A 79 0.33 5.23 11.80
CA ASN A 79 -0.91 5.01 12.56
C ASN A 79 -1.68 6.31 12.86
N ARG A 80 -1.63 7.29 11.95
CA ARG A 80 -2.32 8.58 12.06
C ARG A 80 -3.33 8.75 10.92
N PRO A 81 -4.40 9.52 11.13
CA PRO A 81 -5.26 9.89 10.02
C PRO A 81 -4.49 10.58 8.88
N ASN A 82 -3.60 11.51 9.24
CA ASN A 82 -2.72 12.21 8.31
C ASN A 82 -1.34 12.39 8.94
N SER A 83 -0.30 12.11 8.18
CA SER A 83 1.08 12.32 8.61
C SER A 83 1.37 13.81 8.83
N ILE A 84 2.32 14.07 9.73
CA ILE A 84 2.82 15.42 10.00
C ILE A 84 4.15 15.58 9.26
N GLY A 85 4.17 16.49 8.31
CA GLY A 85 5.35 16.84 7.53
C GLY A 85 6.06 18.09 8.02
N MET A 86 6.82 18.72 7.11
CA MET A 86 7.55 19.95 7.44
C MET A 86 6.61 21.07 7.88
N HIS A 87 7.10 21.90 8.81
CA HIS A 87 6.36 23.07 9.35
C HIS A 87 5.01 22.68 10.02
N ASP A 88 4.90 21.47 10.55
CA ASP A 88 3.67 20.91 11.12
C ASP A 88 2.52 20.75 10.10
N ALA A 89 2.82 20.82 8.80
CA ALA A 89 1.83 20.64 7.74
C ALA A 89 1.28 19.20 7.76
N ARG A 90 0.02 19.05 7.38
CA ARG A 90 -0.62 17.74 7.32
C ARG A 90 -0.93 17.38 5.87
N GLY A 91 -0.64 16.14 5.50
CA GLY A 91 -1.05 15.58 4.23
C GLY A 91 -2.57 15.47 4.11
N GLY A 92 -3.08 15.46 2.89
CA GLY A 92 -4.53 15.31 2.64
C GLY A 92 -5.03 13.86 2.77
N ARG A 93 -4.13 12.88 2.86
CA ARG A 93 -4.45 11.44 2.91
C ARG A 93 -3.61 10.73 3.95
N SER A 94 -4.15 9.62 4.45
CA SER A 94 -3.42 8.70 5.33
C SER A 94 -2.23 8.07 4.58
N ALA A 95 -1.08 7.95 5.25
CA ALA A 95 0.08 7.27 4.70
C ALA A 95 -0.23 5.77 4.53
N PRO A 96 -0.16 5.22 3.31
CA PRO A 96 -0.33 3.78 3.13
C PRO A 96 0.90 3.03 3.66
N THR A 97 0.69 1.78 4.07
CA THR A 97 1.83 0.94 4.44
C THR A 97 2.83 0.79 3.31
N VAL A 98 4.13 0.85 3.63
CA VAL A 98 5.22 0.52 2.71
C VAL A 98 5.43 -0.99 2.56
N TRP A 99 4.95 -1.79 3.55
CA TRP A 99 5.04 -3.24 3.47
C TRP A 99 4.25 -3.77 2.28
N ASN A 100 4.90 -4.61 1.49
CA ASN A 100 4.35 -5.21 0.27
C ASN A 100 4.02 -4.19 -0.85
N ALA A 101 4.46 -2.93 -0.74
CA ALA A 101 4.24 -1.91 -1.77
C ALA A 101 4.86 -2.26 -3.12
N ALA A 102 5.91 -3.08 -3.13
CA ALA A 102 6.57 -3.58 -4.34
C ALA A 102 5.69 -4.44 -5.25
N PHE A 103 4.56 -4.95 -4.75
CA PHE A 103 3.61 -5.73 -5.54
C PHE A 103 2.52 -4.88 -6.21
N TYR A 104 2.53 -3.57 -6.02
CA TYR A 104 1.63 -2.69 -6.75
C TYR A 104 2.14 -2.35 -8.13
N SER A 105 1.24 -2.21 -9.08
CA SER A 105 1.56 -1.76 -10.44
C SER A 105 1.62 -0.24 -10.59
N VAL A 106 1.13 0.52 -9.61
CA VAL A 106 1.25 1.99 -9.48
C VAL A 106 1.31 2.36 -7.99
N GLN A 107 1.88 3.52 -7.67
CA GLN A 107 2.05 4.00 -6.31
C GLN A 107 1.16 5.22 -6.01
N PHE A 108 0.99 5.54 -4.72
CA PHE A 108 0.02 6.46 -4.14
C PHE A 108 -1.44 5.99 -4.26
N TRP A 109 -2.35 6.60 -3.49
CA TRP A 109 -3.78 6.29 -3.53
C TRP A 109 -4.42 6.57 -4.91
N ASP A 110 -3.93 7.60 -5.61
CA ASP A 110 -4.41 8.04 -6.93
C ASP A 110 -3.63 7.45 -8.11
N GLY A 111 -2.57 6.66 -7.83
CA GLY A 111 -1.75 6.00 -8.86
C GLY A 111 -0.92 6.96 -9.70
N ARG A 112 -0.56 8.15 -9.18
CA ARG A 112 0.18 9.17 -9.92
C ARG A 112 1.63 8.84 -10.21
N ALA A 113 2.22 7.89 -9.48
CA ALA A 113 3.56 7.38 -9.77
C ALA A 113 3.47 5.96 -10.35
N ALA A 114 4.17 5.73 -11.45
CA ALA A 114 4.15 4.45 -12.15
C ALA A 114 4.99 3.38 -11.43
N THR A 115 6.04 3.78 -10.71
CA THR A 115 7.01 2.88 -10.09
C THR A 115 7.32 3.29 -8.65
N LEU A 116 7.99 2.42 -7.89
CA LEU A 116 8.57 2.79 -6.58
C LEU A 116 9.62 3.89 -6.73
N GLU A 117 10.41 3.84 -7.81
CA GLU A 117 11.43 4.84 -8.13
C GLU A 117 10.81 6.23 -8.35
N ASP A 118 9.70 6.30 -9.06
CA ASP A 118 8.98 7.56 -9.26
C ASP A 118 8.35 8.07 -7.96
N GLN A 119 7.79 7.15 -7.17
CA GLN A 119 7.19 7.49 -5.88
C GLN A 119 8.23 8.09 -4.93
N ALA A 120 9.42 7.49 -4.82
CA ALA A 120 10.47 7.90 -3.88
C ALA A 120 10.94 9.35 -4.09
N LYS A 121 10.79 9.91 -5.29
CA LYS A 121 11.16 11.30 -5.60
C LYS A 121 10.15 12.32 -5.06
N GLY A 122 8.86 11.96 -5.04
CA GLY A 122 7.76 12.87 -4.73
C GLY A 122 7.84 13.49 -3.32
N PRO A 123 7.84 12.69 -2.25
CA PRO A 123 7.86 13.17 -0.87
C PRO A 123 9.04 14.09 -0.53
N VAL A 124 10.21 13.84 -1.13
CA VAL A 124 11.42 14.63 -0.90
C VAL A 124 11.20 16.11 -1.21
N VAL A 125 10.49 16.40 -2.30
CA VAL A 125 10.27 17.78 -2.77
C VAL A 125 8.91 18.36 -2.35
N ASN A 126 8.01 17.53 -1.84
CA ASN A 126 6.69 17.97 -1.45
C ASN A 126 6.77 18.88 -0.19
N PRO A 127 6.28 20.13 -0.26
CA PRO A 127 6.39 21.10 0.83
C PRO A 127 5.62 20.68 2.09
N VAL A 128 4.57 19.87 1.96
CA VAL A 128 3.80 19.35 3.10
C VAL A 128 4.34 18.02 3.64
N GLU A 129 5.39 17.45 3.02
CA GLU A 129 6.05 16.23 3.46
C GLU A 129 7.50 16.53 3.88
N MET A 130 8.51 16.35 3.03
CA MET A 130 9.93 16.51 3.37
C MET A 130 10.50 17.89 2.99
N GLY A 131 9.88 18.67 2.13
CA GLY A 131 10.09 20.10 1.93
C GLY A 131 11.41 20.53 1.29
N MET A 132 12.18 19.66 0.60
CA MET A 132 13.50 19.98 0.04
C MET A 132 13.49 21.02 -1.09
N GLY A 133 12.32 21.43 -1.56
CA GLY A 133 12.14 22.35 -2.68
C GLY A 133 12.48 21.72 -4.04
N THR A 134 13.68 21.17 -4.22
CA THR A 134 14.07 20.43 -5.45
C THR A 134 14.92 19.21 -5.12
N LEU A 135 14.92 18.23 -6.02
CA LEU A 135 15.80 17.05 -5.88
C LEU A 135 17.28 17.43 -5.93
N ASN A 136 17.66 18.46 -6.68
CA ASN A 136 19.07 18.94 -6.75
C ASN A 136 19.57 19.43 -5.40
N VAL A 137 18.71 20.06 -4.59
CA VAL A 137 19.08 20.47 -3.22
C VAL A 137 19.37 19.25 -2.35
N ALA A 138 18.54 18.20 -2.46
CA ALA A 138 18.78 16.96 -1.74
C ALA A 138 20.09 16.29 -2.17
N ILE A 139 20.35 16.20 -3.47
CA ILE A 139 21.57 15.62 -4.04
C ILE A 139 22.80 16.41 -3.58
N GLY A 140 22.81 17.75 -3.72
CA GLY A 140 23.93 18.58 -3.27
C GLY A 140 24.18 18.51 -1.77
N ARG A 141 23.17 18.10 -0.96
CA ARG A 141 23.36 17.79 0.46
C ARG A 141 24.04 16.44 0.66
N LEU A 142 23.61 15.41 -0.07
CA LEU A 142 24.24 14.07 0.01
C LEU A 142 25.70 14.11 -0.46
N GLU A 143 26.04 14.86 -1.50
CA GLU A 143 27.41 15.02 -2.02
C GLU A 143 28.38 15.61 -0.95
N LYS A 144 27.87 16.42 -0.02
CA LYS A 144 28.65 16.99 1.08
C LYS A 144 28.89 15.99 2.23
N ILE A 145 28.31 14.81 2.18
CA ILE A 145 28.47 13.76 3.19
C ILE A 145 29.47 12.72 2.68
N PRO A 146 30.73 12.72 3.16
CA PRO A 146 31.80 11.92 2.55
C PRO A 146 31.49 10.41 2.44
N GLY A 147 30.74 9.88 3.40
CA GLY A 147 30.43 8.44 3.43
C GLY A 147 29.44 7.98 2.36
N TYR A 148 28.67 8.87 1.73
CA TYR A 148 27.77 8.48 0.65
C TYR A 148 28.47 8.18 -0.66
N GLN A 149 29.55 8.90 -1.00
CA GLN A 149 30.26 8.68 -2.25
C GLN A 149 30.67 7.21 -2.47
N PRO A 150 31.36 6.53 -1.54
CA PRO A 150 31.70 5.12 -1.72
C PRO A 150 30.45 4.20 -1.73
N MET A 151 29.39 4.52 -0.99
CA MET A 151 28.16 3.72 -1.01
C MET A 151 27.47 3.77 -2.39
N PHE A 152 27.36 4.98 -2.97
CA PHE A 152 26.82 5.13 -4.32
C PHE A 152 27.69 4.46 -5.38
N SER A 153 29.01 4.61 -5.30
CA SER A 153 29.93 3.94 -6.24
C SER A 153 29.83 2.42 -6.18
N ALA A 154 29.63 1.85 -5.00
CA ALA A 154 29.41 0.41 -4.83
C ALA A 154 28.03 -0.06 -5.35
N ALA A 155 27.00 0.77 -5.17
CA ALA A 155 25.64 0.48 -5.60
C ALA A 155 25.45 0.62 -7.12
N PHE A 156 26.18 1.54 -7.76
CA PHE A 156 26.10 1.89 -9.18
C PHE A 156 27.51 1.86 -9.83
N PRO A 157 28.11 0.68 -9.96
CA PRO A 157 29.48 0.57 -10.49
C PRO A 157 29.55 1.01 -11.95
N GLY A 158 30.61 1.75 -12.28
CA GLY A 158 30.86 2.24 -13.64
C GLY A 158 30.20 3.59 -13.98
N GLU A 159 29.35 4.13 -13.11
CA GLU A 159 28.79 5.49 -13.29
C GLU A 159 29.79 6.56 -12.85
N ALA A 160 30.03 7.55 -13.72
CA ALA A 160 30.95 8.65 -13.43
C ALA A 160 30.41 9.60 -12.35
N THR A 161 29.08 9.76 -12.26
CA THR A 161 28.37 10.60 -11.28
C THR A 161 27.28 9.78 -10.59
N PRO A 162 27.64 8.84 -9.70
CA PRO A 162 26.68 7.91 -9.13
C PRO A 162 25.71 8.56 -8.13
N VAL A 163 26.05 9.72 -7.55
CA VAL A 163 25.16 10.47 -6.65
C VAL A 163 24.20 11.29 -7.52
N SER A 164 23.03 10.78 -7.75
CA SER A 164 22.00 11.39 -8.58
C SER A 164 20.59 11.14 -8.01
N ALA A 165 19.61 11.95 -8.41
CA ALA A 165 18.23 11.78 -7.97
C ALA A 165 17.65 10.42 -8.39
N ASP A 166 17.99 9.95 -9.59
CA ASP A 166 17.54 8.66 -10.07
C ASP A 166 18.16 7.51 -9.27
N ASN A 167 19.45 7.60 -8.95
CA ASN A 167 20.12 6.57 -8.15
C ASN A 167 19.67 6.56 -6.69
N VAL A 168 19.34 7.73 -6.11
CA VAL A 168 18.67 7.81 -4.79
C VAL A 168 17.34 7.06 -4.84
N ALA A 169 16.51 7.34 -5.83
CA ALA A 169 15.21 6.70 -5.99
C ALA A 169 15.35 5.19 -6.26
N LYS A 170 16.26 4.78 -7.14
CA LYS A 170 16.57 3.37 -7.42
C LYS A 170 17.06 2.60 -6.19
N ALA A 171 17.89 3.22 -5.36
CA ALA A 171 18.38 2.59 -4.14
C ALA A 171 17.25 2.43 -3.11
N ILE A 172 16.44 3.48 -2.87
CA ILE A 172 15.28 3.40 -1.97
C ILE A 172 14.32 2.32 -2.45
N ALA A 173 13.96 2.30 -3.73
CA ALA A 173 13.08 1.28 -4.30
C ALA A 173 13.65 -0.15 -4.18
N ALA A 174 14.98 -0.33 -4.34
CA ALA A 174 15.61 -1.63 -4.13
C ALA A 174 15.51 -2.10 -2.67
N PHE A 175 15.61 -1.18 -1.71
CA PHE A 175 15.37 -1.48 -0.31
C PHE A 175 13.88 -1.80 -0.07
N GLU A 176 12.94 -1.01 -0.57
CA GLU A 176 11.50 -1.23 -0.39
C GLU A 176 11.05 -2.57 -0.94
N ARG A 177 11.70 -3.11 -2.00
CA ARG A 177 11.46 -4.47 -2.50
C ARG A 177 11.83 -5.56 -1.51
N THR A 178 12.61 -5.27 -0.49
CA THR A 178 12.89 -6.21 0.63
C THR A 178 11.84 -6.12 1.74
N LEU A 179 10.96 -5.11 1.70
CA LEU A 179 9.92 -4.88 2.69
C LEU A 179 8.67 -5.70 2.35
N ILE A 180 8.79 -7.02 2.41
CA ILE A 180 7.70 -7.96 2.18
C ILE A 180 7.44 -8.81 3.41
N THR A 181 6.20 -9.24 3.56
CA THR A 181 5.74 -10.02 4.72
C THR A 181 5.04 -11.31 4.28
N PRO A 182 5.78 -12.27 3.68
CA PRO A 182 5.24 -13.57 3.34
C PRO A 182 4.98 -14.42 4.61
N ASP A 183 4.56 -15.67 4.42
CA ASP A 183 4.39 -16.66 5.48
C ASP A 183 3.37 -16.27 6.55
N SER A 184 2.29 -15.58 6.13
CA SER A 184 1.12 -15.39 6.98
C SER A 184 0.40 -16.72 7.27
N PRO A 185 -0.45 -16.81 8.30
CA PRO A 185 -1.33 -17.97 8.47
C PRO A 185 -2.12 -18.31 7.20
N TYR A 186 -2.63 -17.29 6.49
CA TYR A 186 -3.29 -17.46 5.20
C TYR A 186 -2.35 -18.05 4.13
N ASP A 187 -1.11 -17.57 4.03
CA ASP A 187 -0.15 -18.08 3.03
C ASP A 187 0.14 -19.57 3.25
N ARG A 188 0.33 -19.97 4.51
CA ARG A 188 0.52 -21.39 4.85
C ARG A 188 -0.70 -22.24 4.51
N TYR A 189 -1.90 -21.72 4.81
CA TYR A 189 -3.15 -22.41 4.51
C TYR A 189 -3.30 -22.68 3.00
N VAL A 190 -3.10 -21.68 2.14
CA VAL A 190 -3.22 -21.85 0.69
C VAL A 190 -2.07 -22.69 0.10
N LYS A 191 -0.93 -22.77 0.79
CA LYS A 191 0.17 -23.69 0.47
C LYS A 191 -0.07 -25.13 0.97
N GLY A 192 -1.21 -25.41 1.64
CA GLY A 192 -1.65 -26.75 2.02
C GLY A 192 -1.65 -27.08 3.52
N ASP A 193 -1.19 -26.18 4.37
CA ASP A 193 -1.27 -26.34 5.84
C ASP A 193 -2.68 -26.00 6.34
N GLN A 194 -3.57 -26.99 6.32
CA GLN A 194 -4.97 -26.81 6.71
C GLN A 194 -5.15 -26.41 8.19
N ALA A 195 -4.13 -26.61 9.05
CA ALA A 195 -4.16 -26.21 10.43
C ALA A 195 -3.72 -24.75 10.67
N ALA A 196 -3.23 -24.06 9.63
CA ALA A 196 -2.74 -22.68 9.73
C ALA A 196 -3.86 -21.65 9.98
N LEU A 197 -5.10 -21.95 9.61
CA LEU A 197 -6.27 -21.12 9.90
C LEU A 197 -7.19 -21.80 10.92
N THR A 198 -7.78 -20.99 11.80
CA THR A 198 -8.88 -21.43 12.65
C THR A 198 -10.18 -21.58 11.85
N GLU A 199 -11.15 -22.34 12.36
CA GLU A 199 -12.47 -22.47 11.73
C GLU A 199 -13.14 -21.11 11.51
N GLN A 200 -13.00 -20.16 12.41
CA GLN A 200 -13.52 -18.81 12.26
C GLN A 200 -12.84 -18.07 11.13
N GLN A 201 -11.53 -18.19 10.97
CA GLN A 201 -10.79 -17.57 9.87
C GLN A 201 -11.18 -18.17 8.52
N VAL A 202 -11.45 -19.47 8.45
CA VAL A 202 -11.96 -20.14 7.24
C VAL A 202 -13.36 -19.64 6.92
N ARG A 203 -14.28 -19.56 7.90
CA ARG A 203 -15.60 -18.94 7.65
C ARG A 203 -15.50 -17.50 7.17
N GLY A 204 -14.55 -16.73 7.70
CA GLY A 204 -14.27 -15.35 7.26
C GLY A 204 -13.77 -15.30 5.82
N MET A 205 -12.91 -16.23 5.42
CA MET A 205 -12.43 -16.38 4.04
C MET A 205 -13.57 -16.70 3.07
N ASP A 206 -14.47 -17.61 3.46
CA ASP A 206 -15.67 -17.94 2.69
C ASP A 206 -16.65 -16.77 2.60
N THR A 207 -16.85 -16.04 3.71
CA THR A 207 -17.68 -14.82 3.76
C THR A 207 -17.11 -13.73 2.86
N PHE A 208 -15.78 -13.52 2.87
CA PHE A 208 -15.07 -12.57 2.02
C PHE A 208 -15.30 -12.87 0.54
N SER A 209 -15.25 -14.14 0.14
CA SER A 209 -15.52 -14.58 -1.23
C SER A 209 -17.01 -14.45 -1.59
N SER A 210 -17.91 -14.96 -0.75
CA SER A 210 -19.35 -15.02 -1.05
C SER A 210 -20.03 -13.64 -1.07
N LEU A 211 -19.50 -12.67 -0.30
CA LEU A 211 -19.95 -11.28 -0.37
C LEU A 211 -19.47 -10.56 -1.64
N GLY A 212 -18.41 -11.05 -2.30
CA GLY A 212 -17.85 -10.47 -3.51
C GLY A 212 -16.65 -9.56 -3.29
N CYS A 213 -16.02 -9.57 -2.10
CA CYS A 213 -14.83 -8.75 -1.79
C CYS A 213 -13.65 -9.10 -2.71
N THR A 214 -13.56 -10.37 -3.14
CA THR A 214 -12.54 -10.87 -4.07
C THR A 214 -12.59 -10.24 -5.46
N SER A 215 -13.69 -9.60 -5.85
CA SER A 215 -13.78 -8.91 -7.15
C SER A 215 -12.81 -7.73 -7.26
N CYS A 216 -12.48 -7.10 -6.13
CA CYS A 216 -11.54 -6.00 -6.05
C CYS A 216 -10.26 -6.42 -5.30
N HIS A 217 -10.38 -7.13 -4.20
CA HIS A 217 -9.25 -7.58 -3.36
C HIS A 217 -8.85 -9.01 -3.75
N SER A 218 -8.31 -9.16 -4.96
CA SER A 218 -7.80 -10.42 -5.51
C SER A 218 -6.26 -10.43 -5.59
N GLY A 219 -5.70 -11.53 -6.08
CA GLY A 219 -4.26 -11.74 -6.23
C GLY A 219 -3.52 -11.92 -4.90
N ALA A 220 -2.23 -12.21 -4.99
CA ALA A 220 -1.39 -12.50 -3.83
C ALA A 220 -1.32 -11.37 -2.81
N ASN A 221 -1.41 -10.12 -3.26
CA ASN A 221 -1.34 -8.92 -2.42
C ASN A 221 -2.72 -8.40 -1.97
N PHE A 222 -3.83 -9.05 -2.36
CA PHE A 222 -5.20 -8.56 -2.12
C PHE A 222 -5.42 -7.11 -2.58
N SER A 223 -4.82 -6.73 -3.70
CA SER A 223 -4.88 -5.39 -4.27
C SER A 223 -5.31 -5.36 -5.73
N GLY A 224 -5.98 -6.41 -6.18
CA GLY A 224 -6.40 -6.63 -7.55
C GLY A 224 -5.50 -7.61 -8.31
N PRO A 225 -5.76 -7.81 -9.60
CA PRO A 225 -4.96 -8.70 -10.44
C PRO A 225 -3.53 -8.19 -10.60
N THR A 226 -2.61 -9.09 -10.91
CA THR A 226 -1.26 -8.72 -11.33
C THR A 226 -1.33 -8.00 -12.67
N LEU A 227 -0.87 -6.75 -12.71
CA LEU A 227 -0.88 -5.90 -13.89
C LEU A 227 0.54 -5.44 -14.26
N PRO A 228 0.79 -5.09 -15.53
CA PRO A 228 2.02 -4.43 -15.91
C PRO A 228 2.26 -3.15 -15.10
N VAL A 229 3.53 -2.87 -14.77
CA VAL A 229 3.93 -1.65 -14.08
C VAL A 229 3.43 -0.40 -14.85
N GLY A 230 2.91 0.57 -14.13
CA GLY A 230 2.28 1.76 -14.69
C GLY A 230 0.79 1.60 -15.04
N THR A 231 0.25 0.38 -14.97
CA THR A 231 -1.17 0.10 -15.22
C THR A 231 -1.89 -0.10 -13.89
N GLY A 232 -2.56 0.91 -13.38
CA GLY A 232 -3.24 0.81 -12.09
C GLY A 232 -4.53 0.01 -12.12
N PHE A 233 -4.86 -0.66 -11.01
CA PHE A 233 -6.18 -1.22 -10.77
C PHE A 233 -6.94 -0.26 -9.85
N PHE A 234 -7.91 0.45 -10.44
CA PHE A 234 -8.65 1.51 -9.76
C PHE A 234 -10.11 1.12 -9.58
N MET A 235 -10.64 1.47 -8.41
CA MET A 235 -12.06 1.31 -8.10
C MET A 235 -12.64 2.62 -7.55
N LYS A 236 -13.89 2.89 -7.88
CA LYS A 236 -14.60 4.03 -7.32
C LYS A 236 -14.90 3.77 -5.84
N PHE A 237 -14.63 4.75 -4.99
CA PHE A 237 -14.93 4.68 -3.56
C PHE A 237 -15.50 6.01 -3.04
N PRO A 238 -16.74 6.01 -2.54
CA PRO A 238 -17.69 4.89 -2.49
C PRO A 238 -18.31 4.58 -3.86
N THR A 239 -18.65 3.30 -4.12
CA THR A 239 -19.41 2.88 -5.30
C THR A 239 -20.91 3.15 -5.11
N PHE A 240 -21.40 2.97 -3.89
CA PHE A 240 -22.77 3.24 -3.47
C PHE A 240 -22.78 4.39 -2.46
N PRO A 241 -22.76 5.65 -2.93
CA PRO A 241 -22.79 6.82 -2.06
C PRO A 241 -24.16 7.05 -1.46
N GLY A 242 -24.24 7.82 -0.37
CA GLY A 242 -25.50 8.23 0.29
C GLY A 242 -25.75 7.53 1.61
N SER A 243 -24.79 6.74 2.10
CA SER A 243 -24.83 6.20 3.45
C SER A 243 -24.41 7.24 4.51
N ASP A 244 -24.83 7.06 5.77
CA ASP A 244 -24.37 7.90 6.88
C ASP A 244 -22.84 7.85 7.07
N TYR A 245 -22.18 6.79 6.59
CA TYR A 245 -20.73 6.66 6.63
C TYR A 245 -20.04 7.71 5.76
N ASP A 246 -20.62 8.12 4.64
CA ASP A 246 -20.01 9.05 3.69
C ASP A 246 -19.77 10.42 4.37
N SER A 247 -20.79 10.96 5.04
CA SER A 247 -20.68 12.23 5.75
C SER A 247 -19.86 12.11 7.03
N ARG A 248 -20.05 11.02 7.80
CA ARG A 248 -19.37 10.80 9.08
C ARG A 248 -17.85 10.67 8.92
N TYR A 249 -17.38 10.03 7.84
CA TYR A 249 -15.97 9.74 7.60
C TYR A 249 -15.37 10.52 6.43
N GLY A 250 -16.11 11.47 5.85
CA GLY A 250 -15.63 12.33 4.76
C GLY A 250 -15.23 11.56 3.49
N LEU A 251 -15.88 10.44 3.21
CA LEU A 251 -15.45 9.50 2.18
C LEU A 251 -15.52 10.07 0.75
N THR A 252 -16.34 11.11 0.53
CA THR A 252 -16.54 11.76 -0.78
C THR A 252 -15.84 13.11 -0.91
N GLN A 253 -15.05 13.53 0.10
CA GLN A 253 -14.40 14.83 0.07
C GLN A 253 -13.16 14.86 -0.85
N ASP A 254 -12.51 13.72 -1.01
CA ASP A 254 -11.32 13.56 -1.86
C ASP A 254 -11.75 13.19 -3.29
N GLU A 255 -11.30 13.95 -4.27
CA GLU A 255 -11.61 13.71 -5.68
C GLU A 255 -10.90 12.46 -6.27
N GLY A 256 -10.03 11.82 -5.49
CA GLY A 256 -9.30 10.63 -5.92
C GLY A 256 -8.35 10.93 -7.08
N ARG A 257 -8.36 10.06 -8.08
CA ARG A 257 -7.51 10.17 -9.26
C ARG A 257 -7.81 11.41 -10.11
N ALA A 258 -9.04 11.94 -10.09
CA ALA A 258 -9.39 13.15 -10.81
C ALA A 258 -8.54 14.36 -10.42
N ALA A 259 -8.07 14.42 -9.16
CA ALA A 259 -7.17 15.47 -8.69
C ALA A 259 -5.83 15.55 -9.45
N VAL A 260 -5.40 14.45 -10.10
CA VAL A 260 -4.15 14.41 -10.89
C VAL A 260 -4.39 14.30 -12.38
N THR A 261 -5.50 13.72 -12.82
CA THR A 261 -5.80 13.57 -14.25
C THR A 261 -6.65 14.70 -14.82
N SER A 262 -7.33 15.46 -13.95
CA SER A 262 -8.33 16.48 -14.33
C SER A 262 -9.49 15.91 -15.17
N GLN A 263 -9.73 14.59 -15.08
CA GLN A 263 -10.82 13.92 -15.80
C GLN A 263 -11.95 13.57 -14.85
N GLU A 264 -13.18 13.98 -15.16
CA GLU A 264 -14.36 13.71 -14.34
C GLU A 264 -14.65 12.21 -14.20
N SER A 265 -14.33 11.42 -15.24
CA SER A 265 -14.44 9.95 -15.19
C SER A 265 -13.58 9.30 -14.10
N ASP A 266 -12.52 9.97 -13.67
CA ASP A 266 -11.58 9.50 -12.65
C ASP A 266 -11.95 9.95 -11.23
N ARG A 267 -13.07 10.70 -11.08
CA ARG A 267 -13.52 11.19 -9.78
C ARG A 267 -13.83 10.03 -8.84
N HIS A 268 -13.24 10.12 -7.64
CA HIS A 268 -13.31 9.09 -6.61
C HIS A 268 -12.73 7.72 -7.00
N LEU A 269 -11.93 7.65 -8.07
CA LEU A 269 -11.14 6.46 -8.35
C LEU A 269 -9.91 6.45 -7.45
N PHE A 270 -9.71 5.31 -6.77
CA PHE A 270 -8.53 5.04 -5.96
C PHE A 270 -7.94 3.69 -6.36
N ARG A 271 -6.61 3.60 -6.30
CA ARG A 271 -5.93 2.31 -6.41
C ARG A 271 -6.42 1.41 -5.27
N VAL A 272 -6.77 0.17 -5.60
CA VAL A 272 -7.18 -0.81 -4.58
C VAL A 272 -5.97 -1.09 -3.66
N PRO A 273 -6.09 -0.81 -2.35
CA PRO A 273 -4.99 -1.04 -1.41
C PRO A 273 -4.85 -2.53 -1.08
N THR A 274 -3.65 -2.92 -0.63
CA THR A 274 -3.43 -4.25 -0.07
C THR A 274 -4.25 -4.48 1.20
N LEU A 275 -4.66 -5.73 1.42
CA LEU A 275 -5.20 -6.16 2.72
C LEU A 275 -4.15 -6.93 3.54
N ARG A 276 -2.93 -7.12 3.02
CA ARG A 276 -1.83 -7.68 3.81
C ARG A 276 -1.52 -6.77 4.98
N ASN A 277 -1.39 -7.35 6.15
CA ASN A 277 -1.14 -6.63 7.42
C ASN A 277 -2.22 -5.61 7.81
N ILE A 278 -3.40 -5.63 7.16
CA ILE A 278 -4.44 -4.61 7.36
C ILE A 278 -4.88 -4.47 8.83
N ALA A 279 -4.81 -5.55 9.61
CA ALA A 279 -5.13 -5.52 11.04
C ALA A 279 -4.21 -4.60 11.87
N LEU A 280 -3.06 -4.20 11.31
CA LEU A 280 -2.03 -3.43 12.01
C LEU A 280 -1.99 -1.94 11.59
N THR A 281 -2.75 -1.54 10.54
CA THR A 281 -2.64 -0.22 9.88
C THR A 281 -3.85 0.69 10.14
N ALA A 282 -4.41 0.63 11.33
CA ALA A 282 -5.43 1.60 11.73
C ALA A 282 -4.81 3.00 11.92
N PRO A 283 -5.55 4.09 11.61
CA PRO A 283 -6.92 4.16 11.10
C PRO A 283 -7.03 3.92 9.58
N TYR A 284 -8.23 3.58 9.12
CA TYR A 284 -8.46 3.01 7.78
C TYR A 284 -8.92 4.02 6.75
N PHE A 285 -8.83 3.62 5.46
CA PHE A 285 -9.12 4.34 4.22
C PHE A 285 -8.11 5.46 3.91
N HIS A 286 -8.26 6.05 2.73
CA HIS A 286 -7.44 7.18 2.29
C HIS A 286 -7.60 8.42 3.20
N THR A 287 -8.74 8.55 3.86
CA THR A 287 -9.01 9.62 4.84
C THR A 287 -8.39 9.36 6.21
N GLY A 288 -8.04 8.10 6.54
CA GLY A 288 -7.62 7.72 7.87
C GLY A 288 -8.66 8.01 8.96
N SER A 289 -9.95 8.08 8.59
CA SER A 289 -11.01 8.53 9.49
C SER A 289 -11.73 7.41 10.22
N VAL A 290 -11.54 6.15 9.81
CA VAL A 290 -12.23 4.99 10.39
C VAL A 290 -11.29 4.26 11.37
N PRO A 291 -11.62 4.24 12.67
CA PRO A 291 -10.63 3.89 13.70
C PRO A 291 -10.42 2.38 13.92
N THR A 292 -11.37 1.52 13.55
CA THR A 292 -11.29 0.08 13.85
C THR A 292 -11.54 -0.78 12.62
N LEU A 293 -10.94 -1.98 12.60
CA LEU A 293 -11.09 -2.92 11.48
C LEU A 293 -12.53 -3.42 11.35
N ASP A 294 -13.23 -3.68 12.45
CA ASP A 294 -14.65 -4.06 12.44
C ASP A 294 -15.49 -2.99 11.72
N LEU A 295 -15.28 -1.74 12.09
CA LEU A 295 -15.99 -0.63 11.44
C LEU A 295 -15.58 -0.49 9.97
N ALA A 296 -14.29 -0.68 9.64
CA ALA A 296 -13.82 -0.61 8.25
C ALA A 296 -14.46 -1.67 7.34
N VAL A 297 -14.64 -2.91 7.82
CA VAL A 297 -15.33 -3.94 7.03
C VAL A 297 -16.82 -3.62 6.85
N ARG A 298 -17.49 -3.03 7.84
CA ARG A 298 -18.90 -2.59 7.74
C ARG A 298 -19.03 -1.42 6.77
N VAL A 299 -18.16 -0.41 6.87
CA VAL A 299 -18.11 0.71 5.91
C VAL A 299 -17.88 0.19 4.49
N MET A 300 -16.90 -0.69 4.29
CA MET A 300 -16.59 -1.26 2.97
C MET A 300 -17.77 -2.05 2.41
N ALA A 301 -18.40 -2.92 3.20
CA ALA A 301 -19.56 -3.70 2.76
C ALA A 301 -20.72 -2.78 2.36
N LYS A 302 -21.00 -1.72 3.12
CA LYS A 302 -22.07 -0.77 2.82
C LYS A 302 -21.75 0.06 1.57
N THR A 303 -20.57 0.67 1.53
CA THR A 303 -20.23 1.64 0.49
C THR A 303 -19.78 1.03 -0.84
N GLN A 304 -19.31 -0.22 -0.85
CA GLN A 304 -18.85 -0.89 -2.07
C GLN A 304 -19.81 -1.96 -2.58
N LEU A 305 -20.63 -2.54 -1.72
CA LEU A 305 -21.50 -3.68 -2.07
C LEU A 305 -22.98 -3.43 -1.75
N ASP A 306 -23.32 -2.27 -1.13
CA ASP A 306 -24.64 -1.96 -0.57
C ASP A 306 -25.19 -3.07 0.33
N LYS A 307 -24.31 -3.64 1.18
CA LYS A 307 -24.64 -4.72 2.11
C LYS A 307 -24.45 -4.28 3.56
N ASP A 308 -25.40 -4.66 4.40
CA ASP A 308 -25.25 -4.56 5.84
C ASP A 308 -24.78 -5.92 6.39
N LEU A 309 -23.74 -5.92 7.20
CA LEU A 309 -23.18 -7.14 7.79
C LEU A 309 -23.84 -7.45 9.13
N SER A 310 -24.13 -8.73 9.39
CA SER A 310 -24.37 -9.18 10.76
C SER A 310 -23.11 -9.07 11.62
N ASP A 311 -23.28 -9.11 12.96
CA ASP A 311 -22.13 -9.07 13.86
C ASP A 311 -21.22 -10.29 13.68
N GLU A 312 -21.81 -11.46 13.39
CA GLU A 312 -21.07 -12.69 13.12
C GLU A 312 -20.25 -12.58 11.82
N GLN A 313 -20.85 -12.08 10.73
CA GLN A 313 -20.14 -11.86 9.46
C GLN A 313 -18.98 -10.89 9.61
N ALA A 314 -19.19 -9.79 10.33
CA ALA A 314 -18.13 -8.82 10.59
C ALA A 314 -16.99 -9.43 11.43
N ALA A 315 -17.32 -10.18 12.48
CA ALA A 315 -16.34 -10.86 13.33
C ALA A 315 -15.53 -11.92 12.54
N ASP A 316 -16.18 -12.70 11.69
CA ASP A 316 -15.52 -13.70 10.84
C ASP A 316 -14.61 -13.05 9.80
N LEU A 317 -15.05 -11.96 9.15
CA LEU A 317 -14.22 -11.17 8.24
C LEU A 317 -12.99 -10.59 8.95
N VAL A 318 -13.17 -10.01 10.13
CA VAL A 318 -12.05 -9.48 10.94
C VAL A 318 -11.07 -10.61 11.31
N ALA A 319 -11.57 -11.78 11.68
CA ALA A 319 -10.72 -12.94 11.97
C ALA A 319 -9.89 -13.35 10.75
N PHE A 320 -10.50 -13.41 9.56
CA PHE A 320 -9.79 -13.68 8.32
C PHE A 320 -8.75 -12.62 7.98
N LEU A 321 -9.09 -11.34 8.06
CA LEU A 321 -8.17 -10.23 7.78
C LEU A 321 -6.97 -10.21 8.74
N ASN A 322 -7.14 -10.64 9.99
CA ASN A 322 -6.01 -10.84 10.92
C ASN A 322 -5.05 -11.94 10.44
N ALA A 323 -5.55 -12.99 9.77
CA ALA A 323 -4.72 -14.06 9.22
C ALA A 323 -3.87 -13.63 8.01
N LEU A 324 -4.10 -12.43 7.44
CA LEU A 324 -3.30 -11.86 6.37
C LEU A 324 -2.04 -11.14 6.86
N SER A 325 -1.79 -11.09 8.17
CA SER A 325 -0.57 -10.53 8.75
C SER A 325 0.57 -11.53 8.59
N GLY A 326 1.58 -11.15 7.81
CA GLY A 326 2.71 -11.99 7.47
C GLY A 326 3.88 -11.86 8.44
N LYS A 327 4.97 -12.54 8.13
CA LYS A 327 6.19 -12.53 8.93
C LYS A 327 7.06 -11.35 8.52
N PHE A 328 7.28 -10.42 9.45
CA PHE A 328 8.18 -9.29 9.23
C PHE A 328 9.65 -9.77 9.25
N PRO A 329 10.48 -9.32 8.28
CA PRO A 329 11.89 -9.67 8.26
C PRO A 329 12.63 -9.03 9.45
N GLN A 330 13.65 -9.74 9.96
CA GLN A 330 14.57 -9.17 10.92
C GLN A 330 15.40 -8.09 10.25
N MET A 331 15.47 -6.90 10.84
CA MET A 331 16.17 -5.76 10.26
C MET A 331 17.03 -5.06 11.32
N THR A 332 18.25 -4.73 10.94
CA THR A 332 19.11 -3.84 11.73
C THR A 332 19.01 -2.42 11.20
N LEU A 333 18.91 -1.44 12.10
CA LEU A 333 18.92 -0.03 11.72
C LEU A 333 20.28 0.33 11.11
N PRO A 334 20.33 1.14 10.03
CA PRO A 334 21.57 1.57 9.41
C PRO A 334 22.26 2.60 10.32
N ARG A 335 23.59 2.60 10.26
CA ARG A 335 24.38 3.72 10.80
C ARG A 335 24.56 4.76 9.70
N LEU A 336 24.01 5.94 9.89
CA LEU A 336 24.12 7.02 8.91
C LEU A 336 25.57 7.48 8.75
N PRO A 337 26.03 7.77 7.51
CA PRO A 337 27.35 8.32 7.26
C PRO A 337 27.55 9.63 8.05
N PRO A 338 28.68 9.79 8.78
CA PRO A 338 28.92 10.98 9.58
C PRO A 338 29.26 12.22 8.71
N THR A 339 29.04 13.39 9.29
CA THR A 339 29.47 14.68 8.72
C THR A 339 30.51 15.33 9.66
N PRO A 340 31.80 14.89 9.62
CA PRO A 340 32.81 15.36 10.59
C PRO A 340 33.01 16.88 10.52
N ASN A 341 32.95 17.52 11.69
CA ASN A 341 33.19 18.96 11.88
C ASN A 341 32.26 19.90 11.09
N MET A 342 31.17 19.42 10.52
CA MET A 342 30.21 20.25 9.76
C MET A 342 28.78 19.77 9.92
N SER A 343 27.83 20.70 9.78
CA SER A 343 26.43 20.38 9.55
C SER A 343 26.11 20.59 8.08
N VAL A 344 25.38 19.61 7.47
CA VAL A 344 24.84 19.77 6.13
C VAL A 344 23.40 20.32 6.14
N ILE A 345 22.84 20.48 7.35
CA ILE A 345 21.52 21.09 7.55
C ILE A 345 21.74 22.60 7.72
N PRO A 346 21.09 23.45 6.90
CA PRO A 346 21.17 24.89 7.06
C PRO A 346 20.58 25.29 8.43
N PRO A 347 21.10 26.36 9.06
CA PRO A 347 20.45 26.91 10.24
C PRO A 347 18.99 27.28 9.94
N VAL A 348 18.09 26.95 10.84
CA VAL A 348 16.71 27.44 10.75
C VAL A 348 16.75 28.93 11.06
N ASP A 349 16.26 29.77 10.13
CA ASP A 349 16.12 31.20 10.39
C ASP A 349 15.04 31.39 11.48
N PRO A 350 15.39 31.90 12.67
CA PRO A 350 14.44 32.10 13.75
C PRO A 350 13.36 33.15 13.42
N HIS A 351 13.56 33.91 12.32
CA HIS A 351 12.63 34.96 11.88
C HIS A 351 11.70 34.49 10.74
N LEU A 352 11.89 33.28 10.19
CA LEU A 352 10.93 32.73 9.24
C LEU A 352 9.59 32.52 9.93
N LYS A 353 8.61 33.35 9.55
CA LYS A 353 7.23 33.17 9.98
C LYS A 353 6.75 31.80 9.47
N LYS A 354 6.15 30.99 10.35
CA LYS A 354 5.41 29.80 9.94
C LYS A 354 4.46 30.20 8.82
N PRO A 355 4.35 29.42 7.72
CA PRO A 355 3.34 29.66 6.70
C PRO A 355 1.97 29.69 7.40
N ALA A 356 1.14 30.65 7.03
CA ALA A 356 -0.23 30.74 7.55
C ALA A 356 -0.95 29.42 7.29
N GLN A 357 -1.44 28.78 8.35
CA GLN A 357 -2.29 27.61 8.23
C GLN A 357 -3.58 28.08 7.56
N GLY A 358 -3.76 27.74 6.27
CA GLY A 358 -4.97 27.94 5.51
C GLY A 358 -5.91 26.75 5.64
#